data_d41ef3250c84918ffabd0f4a67517f74
#
_entry.id   d41ef3250c84918ffabd0f4a67517f74
#
_cell.length_a   1.000
_cell.length_b   1.000
_cell.length_c   1.000
_cell.angle_alpha   90.00
_cell.angle_beta   90.00
_cell.angle_gamma   90.00
#
_symmetry.space_group_name_H-M   'P 1'
#
loop_
_entity.id
_entity.type
_entity.pdbx_description
1 polymer ?
#
loop_
_entity_poly.entity_id
_entity_poly.type
_entity_poly.pdbx_seq_one_letter_code
_entity_poly.pdbx_strand_id
1 'polypeptide(L)'
;MSITSLLGDKQRFDVKPDDTTMKAVVTMANGGYEQLNYTDVPMPKPLAGEVLVQVLAAGVNNTEINTRLGWYSSKVTQGTDALDENDEEKSSAAEELDGGWNEQTPFPFIQGTDCCGRIVAVGEGVDPTRIGERILIRSCIRKDSWDSLENIWMASDFDGAFAQYVKITASEAFAVECDWSDAELGTIPCAYGTAENMVHRAGVSKGEHVLVTGASGGVGSAVVQLAKRRGA
;
A
#
# COMPACT_ATOMS: atom_id res chain seq x y z
N MET A 1 -6.02 -0.64 -20.03
CA MET A 1 -5.96 -2.04 -19.58
C MET A 1 -7.17 -2.31 -18.71
N SER A 2 -7.89 -3.39 -18.92
CA SER A 2 -9.05 -3.71 -18.07
C SER A 2 -8.54 -4.13 -16.68
N ILE A 3 -9.03 -3.48 -15.64
CA ILE A 3 -8.80 -3.81 -14.22
C ILE A 3 -9.20 -5.25 -13.90
N THR A 4 -10.09 -5.83 -14.70
CA THR A 4 -10.61 -7.20 -14.56
C THR A 4 -9.53 -8.29 -14.59
N SER A 5 -8.32 -8.02 -15.07
CA SER A 5 -7.20 -8.97 -15.05
C SER A 5 -6.40 -8.98 -13.75
N LEU A 6 -6.68 -8.06 -12.82
CA LEU A 6 -6.02 -7.95 -11.52
C LEU A 6 -6.84 -8.57 -10.39
N LEU A 7 -8.13 -8.84 -10.63
CA LEU A 7 -9.05 -9.32 -9.60
C LEU A 7 -9.04 -10.85 -9.47
N GLY A 8 -8.63 -11.27 -8.36
CA GLY A 8 -8.75 -12.42 -7.50
C GLY A 8 -9.37 -13.71 -8.03
N ASP A 9 -8.55 -14.58 -8.64
CA ASP A 9 -8.80 -16.01 -8.57
C ASP A 9 -8.00 -16.58 -7.37
N LYS A 10 -8.62 -17.37 -6.49
CA LYS A 10 -7.92 -18.06 -5.39
C LYS A 10 -6.73 -18.89 -5.88
N GLN A 11 -6.76 -19.36 -7.14
CA GLN A 11 -5.66 -20.05 -7.82
C GLN A 11 -4.45 -19.14 -8.13
N ARG A 12 -4.57 -17.82 -7.98
CA ARG A 12 -3.50 -16.85 -8.24
C ARG A 12 -2.23 -17.10 -7.40
N PHE A 13 -2.38 -17.67 -6.22
CA PHE A 13 -1.28 -17.99 -5.32
C PHE A 13 -0.89 -19.48 -5.35
N ASP A 14 -1.50 -20.29 -6.22
CA ASP A 14 -1.10 -21.68 -6.42
C ASP A 14 0.26 -21.72 -7.13
N VAL A 15 1.27 -22.24 -6.42
CA VAL A 15 2.63 -22.40 -6.94
C VAL A 15 2.68 -23.64 -7.82
N LYS A 16 3.11 -23.47 -9.08
CA LYS A 16 3.39 -24.58 -10.00
C LYS A 16 4.87 -24.97 -9.92
N PRO A 17 5.23 -26.23 -10.25
CA PRO A 17 6.61 -26.71 -10.16
C PRO A 17 7.64 -25.89 -10.94
N ASP A 18 7.21 -25.22 -12.02
CA ASP A 18 8.08 -24.45 -12.91
C ASP A 18 8.04 -22.93 -12.64
N ASP A 19 7.28 -22.48 -11.62
CA ASP A 19 7.20 -21.08 -11.27
C ASP A 19 8.43 -20.64 -10.49
N THR A 20 8.98 -19.48 -10.85
CA THR A 20 9.90 -18.77 -9.96
C THR A 20 9.07 -18.16 -8.83
N THR A 21 9.38 -18.53 -7.59
CA THR A 21 8.60 -18.16 -6.41
C THR A 21 9.29 -17.09 -5.58
N MET A 22 8.51 -16.42 -4.75
CA MET A 22 8.95 -15.49 -3.71
C MET A 22 8.18 -15.74 -2.42
N LYS A 23 8.72 -15.31 -1.27
CA LYS A 23 7.97 -15.25 -0.02
C LYS A 23 7.11 -14.01 0.06
N ALA A 24 5.88 -14.19 0.56
CA ALA A 24 4.94 -13.10 0.83
C ALA A 24 4.09 -13.40 2.06
N VAL A 25 3.54 -12.36 2.67
CA VAL A 25 2.45 -12.46 3.65
C VAL A 25 1.14 -12.23 2.91
N VAL A 26 0.39 -13.31 2.73
CA VAL A 26 -0.92 -13.29 2.05
C VAL A 26 -2.01 -13.15 3.09
N THR A 27 -2.87 -12.14 2.94
CA THR A 27 -4.07 -11.97 3.75
C THR A 27 -5.20 -12.75 3.09
N MET A 28 -5.73 -13.75 3.80
CA MET A 28 -6.66 -14.74 3.23
C MET A 28 -8.11 -14.30 3.24
N ALA A 29 -8.49 -13.52 4.25
CA ALA A 29 -9.86 -13.02 4.48
C ALA A 29 -9.82 -11.89 5.50
N ASN A 30 -10.98 -11.28 5.79
CA ASN A 30 -11.13 -10.46 6.99
C ASN A 30 -11.00 -11.33 8.26
N GLY A 31 -10.39 -10.78 9.30
CA GLY A 31 -10.23 -11.47 10.59
C GLY A 31 -8.97 -11.07 11.36
N GLY A 32 -8.60 -11.88 12.33
CA GLY A 32 -7.43 -11.71 13.17
C GLY A 32 -6.11 -12.12 12.48
N TYR A 33 -5.07 -12.34 13.26
CA TYR A 33 -3.75 -12.71 12.74
C TYR A 33 -3.72 -14.07 12.06
N GLU A 34 -4.68 -14.95 12.33
CA GLU A 34 -4.87 -16.26 11.68
C GLU A 34 -5.11 -16.14 10.18
N GLN A 35 -5.53 -14.96 9.70
CA GLN A 35 -5.73 -14.67 8.28
C GLN A 35 -4.42 -14.31 7.55
N LEU A 36 -3.31 -14.13 8.26
CA LEU A 36 -2.01 -13.83 7.68
C LEU A 36 -1.22 -15.12 7.43
N ASN A 37 -0.98 -15.44 6.17
CA ASN A 37 -0.26 -16.63 5.76
C ASN A 37 1.08 -16.28 5.12
N TYR A 38 2.21 -16.62 5.79
CA TYR A 38 3.55 -16.45 5.22
C TYR A 38 3.89 -17.67 4.36
N THR A 39 3.88 -17.51 3.05
CA THR A 39 3.97 -18.62 2.10
C THR A 39 4.78 -18.28 0.85
N ASP A 40 5.06 -19.29 0.03
CA ASP A 40 5.58 -19.12 -1.33
C ASP A 40 4.43 -18.76 -2.28
N VAL A 41 4.67 -17.74 -3.11
CA VAL A 41 3.74 -17.29 -4.14
C VAL A 41 4.51 -17.12 -5.45
N PRO A 42 3.84 -17.12 -6.63
CA PRO A 42 4.49 -16.83 -7.89
C PRO A 42 5.12 -15.43 -7.88
N MET A 43 6.37 -15.33 -8.33
CA MET A 43 7.03 -14.02 -8.47
C MET A 43 6.40 -13.24 -9.62
N PRO A 44 5.98 -11.98 -9.41
CA PRO A 44 5.36 -11.18 -10.46
C PRO A 44 6.37 -10.87 -11.58
N LYS A 45 5.87 -10.73 -12.80
CA LYS A 45 6.65 -10.28 -13.95
C LYS A 45 6.17 -8.87 -14.35
N PRO A 46 7.07 -7.91 -14.57
CA PRO A 46 6.68 -6.58 -15.01
C PRO A 46 6.11 -6.63 -16.41
N LEU A 47 4.96 -5.99 -16.61
CA LEU A 47 4.34 -5.79 -17.93
C LEU A 47 4.92 -4.53 -18.60
N ALA A 48 4.46 -4.22 -19.82
CA ALA A 48 4.84 -2.97 -20.50
C ALA A 48 4.52 -1.75 -19.63
N GLY A 49 5.51 -0.87 -19.44
CA GLY A 49 5.41 0.31 -18.58
C GLY A 49 5.57 0.06 -17.09
N GLU A 50 5.81 -1.19 -16.66
CA GLU A 50 6.00 -1.55 -15.25
C GLU A 50 7.48 -1.83 -14.92
N VAL A 51 7.80 -1.78 -13.63
CA VAL A 51 9.07 -2.24 -13.05
C VAL A 51 8.80 -3.33 -12.03
N LEU A 52 9.75 -4.27 -11.91
CA LEU A 52 9.83 -5.22 -10.80
C LEU A 52 10.77 -4.64 -9.75
N VAL A 53 10.28 -4.54 -8.53
CA VAL A 53 10.99 -3.97 -7.39
C VAL A 53 11.27 -5.06 -6.37
N GLN A 54 12.54 -5.25 -6.01
CA GLN A 54 12.91 -5.98 -4.81
C GLN A 54 12.61 -5.11 -3.61
N VAL A 55 11.76 -5.58 -2.71
CA VAL A 55 11.40 -4.86 -1.48
C VAL A 55 12.55 -4.94 -0.50
N LEU A 56 13.05 -3.79 -0.06
CA LEU A 56 14.10 -3.66 0.95
C LEU A 56 13.51 -3.36 2.33
N ALA A 57 12.42 -2.58 2.35
CA ALA A 57 11.64 -2.32 3.55
C ALA A 57 10.18 -1.96 3.17
N ALA A 58 9.25 -2.38 4.02
CA ALA A 58 7.84 -2.05 3.92
C ALA A 58 7.32 -1.63 5.31
N GLY A 59 6.74 -0.44 5.42
CA GLY A 59 6.12 0.04 6.65
C GLY A 59 4.79 -0.65 6.92
N VAL A 60 4.42 -0.76 8.19
CA VAL A 60 3.10 -1.22 8.63
C VAL A 60 2.30 -0.02 9.11
N ASN A 61 1.13 0.20 8.54
CA ASN A 61 0.23 1.30 8.87
C ASN A 61 -1.08 0.76 9.44
N ASN A 62 -1.87 1.63 10.07
CA ASN A 62 -3.24 1.27 10.46
C ASN A 62 -4.11 0.84 9.28
N THR A 63 -3.75 1.26 8.07
CA THR A 63 -4.43 0.87 6.83
C THR A 63 -4.45 -0.64 6.65
N GLU A 64 -3.34 -1.33 6.83
CA GLU A 64 -3.26 -2.78 6.70
C GLU A 64 -4.07 -3.49 7.78
N ILE A 65 -3.99 -2.99 9.02
CA ILE A 65 -4.75 -3.54 10.15
C ILE A 65 -6.24 -3.38 9.90
N ASN A 66 -6.68 -2.17 9.55
CA ASN A 66 -8.07 -1.85 9.33
C ASN A 66 -8.67 -2.59 8.12
N THR A 67 -7.90 -2.74 7.04
CA THR A 67 -8.32 -3.54 5.87
C THR A 67 -8.52 -5.00 6.26
N ARG A 68 -7.57 -5.60 6.98
CA ARG A 68 -7.69 -6.99 7.45
C ARG A 68 -8.88 -7.17 8.39
N LEU A 69 -9.13 -6.22 9.30
CA LEU A 69 -10.28 -6.25 10.20
C LEU A 69 -11.62 -5.91 9.51
N GLY A 70 -11.61 -5.51 8.23
CA GLY A 70 -12.83 -5.13 7.49
C GLY A 70 -13.40 -3.76 7.89
N TRP A 71 -12.60 -2.91 8.54
CA TRP A 71 -13.07 -1.64 9.09
C TRP A 71 -13.55 -0.64 8.03
N TYR A 72 -13.09 -0.76 6.80
CA TYR A 72 -13.49 0.13 5.69
C TYR A 72 -14.83 -0.24 5.05
N SER A 73 -15.51 -1.30 5.52
CA SER A 73 -16.87 -1.64 5.07
C SER A 73 -17.87 -0.56 5.43
N SER A 74 -18.78 -0.26 4.52
CA SER A 74 -19.92 0.64 4.75
C SER A 74 -20.84 0.19 5.90
N LYS A 75 -20.79 -1.08 6.27
CA LYS A 75 -21.53 -1.68 7.38
C LYS A 75 -20.93 -1.37 8.75
N VAL A 76 -19.69 -0.93 8.81
CA VAL A 76 -19.03 -0.57 10.08
C VAL A 76 -19.50 0.82 10.52
N THR A 77 -20.17 0.88 11.66
CA THR A 77 -20.71 2.12 12.24
C THR A 77 -20.06 2.50 13.57
N GLN A 78 -19.08 1.70 14.04
CA GLN A 78 -18.36 1.89 15.30
C GLN A 78 -16.95 2.44 15.05
N GLY A 79 -16.34 3.05 16.07
CA GLY A 79 -14.94 3.49 16.00
C GLY A 79 -13.97 2.30 16.02
N THR A 80 -12.71 2.56 15.65
CA THR A 80 -11.63 1.54 15.63
C THR A 80 -11.31 0.97 16.99
N ASP A 81 -11.61 1.68 18.07
CA ASP A 81 -11.48 1.26 19.46
C ASP A 81 -12.52 0.20 19.89
N ALA A 82 -13.59 0.06 19.11
CA ALA A 82 -14.63 -0.95 19.35
C ALA A 82 -14.34 -2.28 18.65
N LEU A 83 -13.30 -2.35 17.81
CA LEU A 83 -12.84 -3.57 17.16
C LEU A 83 -11.75 -4.20 18.03
N ASP A 84 -12.17 -4.91 19.11
CA ASP A 84 -11.24 -5.69 19.91
C ASP A 84 -10.75 -6.89 19.11
N GLU A 85 -9.43 -7.08 19.00
CA GLU A 85 -8.80 -8.22 18.32
C GLU A 85 -9.23 -9.59 18.88
N ASN A 86 -9.86 -9.58 20.07
CA ASN A 86 -10.32 -10.76 20.77
C ASN A 86 -11.82 -11.05 20.62
N ASP A 87 -12.57 -10.28 19.82
CA ASP A 87 -14.00 -10.52 19.59
C ASP A 87 -14.21 -11.68 18.59
N GLU A 88 -13.79 -12.90 18.98
CA GLU A 88 -13.97 -14.14 18.20
C GLU A 88 -15.45 -14.45 17.89
N GLU A 89 -16.39 -13.94 18.69
CA GLU A 89 -17.83 -14.20 18.50
C GLU A 89 -18.45 -13.41 17.35
N LYS A 90 -17.83 -12.31 16.88
CA LYS A 90 -18.37 -11.51 15.76
C LYS A 90 -17.89 -11.94 14.38
N SER A 91 -16.86 -12.78 14.32
CA SER A 91 -16.32 -13.28 13.05
C SER A 91 -17.14 -14.43 12.43
N SER A 92 -18.17 -14.94 13.12
CA SER A 92 -18.95 -16.10 12.66
C SER A 92 -20.07 -15.78 11.65
N ALA A 93 -20.36 -14.52 11.43
CA ALA A 93 -21.24 -14.11 10.32
C ALA A 93 -20.33 -13.61 9.18
N ALA A 94 -19.93 -14.51 8.29
CA ALA A 94 -19.34 -14.18 7.00
C ALA A 94 -20.36 -13.47 6.10
N GLU A 95 -20.91 -12.34 6.56
CA GLU A 95 -21.52 -11.39 5.66
C GLU A 95 -20.39 -10.82 4.80
N GLU A 96 -20.52 -10.94 3.49
CA GLU A 96 -19.60 -10.34 2.53
C GLU A 96 -19.46 -8.85 2.88
N LEU A 97 -18.32 -8.50 3.47
CA LEU A 97 -17.96 -7.12 3.74
C LEU A 97 -17.56 -6.48 2.41
N ASP A 98 -18.10 -5.31 2.11
CA ASP A 98 -17.79 -4.51 0.92
C ASP A 98 -16.51 -3.65 1.07
N GLY A 99 -15.63 -4.03 1.98
CA GLY A 99 -14.63 -3.21 2.62
C GLY A 99 -13.32 -3.00 1.89
N GLY A 100 -13.34 -2.75 0.58
CA GLY A 100 -12.19 -2.19 -0.14
C GLY A 100 -12.27 -0.67 -0.30
N TRP A 101 -11.21 -0.04 -0.81
CA TRP A 101 -11.19 1.40 -1.06
C TRP A 101 -12.05 1.80 -2.26
N ASN A 102 -12.07 0.98 -3.31
CA ASN A 102 -12.85 1.19 -4.52
C ASN A 102 -13.94 0.13 -4.69
N GLU A 103 -13.61 -1.12 -4.40
CA GLU A 103 -14.47 -2.28 -4.54
C GLU A 103 -14.27 -3.21 -3.34
N GLN A 104 -14.93 -4.36 -3.33
CA GLN A 104 -14.70 -5.39 -2.32
C GLN A 104 -13.22 -5.80 -2.31
N THR A 105 -12.65 -5.96 -1.10
CA THR A 105 -11.27 -6.40 -0.94
C THR A 105 -11.03 -7.73 -1.67
N PRO A 106 -10.02 -7.82 -2.58
CA PRO A 106 -9.82 -8.96 -3.47
C PRO A 106 -9.08 -10.12 -2.77
N PHE A 107 -9.63 -10.64 -1.67
CA PHE A 107 -9.02 -11.77 -0.96
C PHE A 107 -8.94 -13.06 -1.81
N PRO A 108 -7.84 -13.83 -1.71
CA PRO A 108 -6.60 -13.51 -0.97
C PRO A 108 -5.74 -12.48 -1.71
N PHE A 109 -4.99 -11.64 -0.97
CA PHE A 109 -4.09 -10.66 -1.58
C PHE A 109 -2.90 -10.33 -0.65
N ILE A 110 -1.90 -9.62 -1.19
CA ILE A 110 -0.73 -9.17 -0.44
C ILE A 110 -0.92 -7.71 -0.06
N GLN A 111 -0.87 -7.40 1.23
CA GLN A 111 -0.94 -6.04 1.75
C GLN A 111 0.43 -5.33 1.70
N GLY A 112 0.52 -4.12 2.26
CA GLY A 112 1.73 -3.29 2.34
C GLY A 112 1.68 -2.10 1.40
N THR A 113 1.23 -0.95 1.91
CA THR A 113 1.12 0.32 1.16
C THR A 113 2.43 1.08 1.10
N ASP A 114 3.35 0.82 2.01
CA ASP A 114 4.68 1.41 2.03
C ASP A 114 5.70 0.51 1.34
N CYS A 115 6.57 1.10 0.52
CA CYS A 115 7.69 0.38 -0.07
C CYS A 115 8.89 1.28 -0.31
N CYS A 116 10.01 0.94 0.30
CA CYS A 116 11.35 1.26 -0.19
C CYS A 116 11.92 0.02 -0.85
N GLY A 117 12.42 0.14 -2.07
CA GLY A 117 12.93 -1.00 -2.82
C GLY A 117 13.97 -0.64 -3.87
N ARG A 118 14.40 -1.64 -4.59
CA ARG A 118 15.35 -1.52 -5.70
C ARG A 118 14.77 -2.11 -6.97
N ILE A 119 14.82 -1.39 -8.06
CA ILE A 119 14.38 -1.90 -9.37
C ILE A 119 15.34 -3.01 -9.80
N VAL A 120 14.80 -4.19 -10.09
CA VAL A 120 15.57 -5.38 -10.50
C VAL A 120 15.24 -5.84 -11.93
N ALA A 121 14.09 -5.45 -12.46
CA ALA A 121 13.73 -5.68 -13.85
C ALA A 121 12.77 -4.60 -14.34
N VAL A 122 12.73 -4.39 -15.64
CA VAL A 122 11.84 -3.42 -16.30
C VAL A 122 11.03 -4.11 -17.40
N GLY A 123 9.78 -3.68 -17.58
CA GLY A 123 8.94 -4.10 -18.68
C GLY A 123 9.22 -3.32 -19.97
N GLU A 124 8.56 -3.71 -21.04
CA GLU A 124 8.67 -3.04 -22.32
C GLU A 124 8.33 -1.54 -22.22
N GLY A 125 9.11 -0.68 -22.87
CA GLY A 125 8.93 0.77 -22.90
C GLY A 125 9.47 1.52 -21.68
N VAL A 126 10.05 0.82 -20.69
CA VAL A 126 10.75 1.44 -19.56
C VAL A 126 12.25 1.48 -19.82
N ASP A 127 12.90 2.60 -19.47
CA ASP A 127 14.35 2.76 -19.62
C ASP A 127 15.10 1.71 -18.77
N PRO A 128 15.90 0.82 -19.38
CA PRO A 128 16.65 -0.21 -18.67
C PRO A 128 17.74 0.34 -17.73
N THR A 129 18.16 1.59 -17.90
CA THR A 129 19.14 2.23 -16.99
C THR A 129 18.59 2.42 -15.58
N ARG A 130 17.28 2.34 -15.40
CA ARG A 130 16.63 2.37 -14.09
C ARG A 130 16.89 1.14 -13.22
N ILE A 131 17.38 0.03 -13.81
CA ILE A 131 17.75 -1.16 -13.02
C ILE A 131 18.87 -0.80 -12.05
N GLY A 132 18.65 -1.10 -10.77
CA GLY A 132 19.55 -0.75 -9.67
C GLY A 132 19.15 0.52 -8.92
N GLU A 133 18.25 1.36 -9.43
CA GLU A 133 17.74 2.51 -8.70
C GLU A 133 17.11 2.09 -7.37
N ARG A 134 17.46 2.80 -6.29
CA ARG A 134 16.71 2.76 -5.04
C ARG A 134 15.53 3.70 -5.14
N ILE A 135 14.34 3.20 -4.82
CA ILE A 135 13.09 3.92 -5.06
C ILE A 135 12.15 3.87 -3.84
N LEU A 136 11.24 4.84 -3.81
CA LEU A 136 10.01 4.79 -3.04
C LEU A 136 8.83 4.63 -3.99
N ILE A 137 7.83 3.84 -3.60
CA ILE A 137 6.60 3.68 -4.37
C ILE A 137 5.53 4.64 -3.86
N ARG A 138 4.86 5.35 -4.78
CA ARG A 138 3.61 6.03 -4.47
C ARG A 138 2.46 5.03 -4.59
N SER A 139 1.84 4.68 -3.47
CA SER A 139 0.79 3.66 -3.40
C SER A 139 -0.57 4.11 -3.94
N CYS A 140 -0.86 5.41 -3.92
CA CYS A 140 -2.09 5.99 -4.46
C CYS A 140 -1.85 6.47 -5.89
N ILE A 141 -2.36 5.74 -6.86
CA ILE A 141 -2.14 5.96 -8.29
C ILE A 141 -3.38 6.63 -8.89
N ARG A 142 -3.19 7.70 -9.66
CA ARG A 142 -4.25 8.28 -10.47
C ARG A 142 -4.51 7.39 -11.69
N LYS A 143 -5.75 6.98 -11.86
CA LYS A 143 -6.17 6.26 -13.06
C LYS A 143 -6.20 7.26 -14.23
N ASP A 144 -5.78 6.87 -15.39
CA ASP A 144 -5.79 7.61 -16.63
C ASP A 144 -4.93 8.89 -16.68
N SER A 145 -5.08 9.83 -15.75
CA SER A 145 -4.31 11.08 -15.74
C SER A 145 -4.13 11.64 -14.33
N TRP A 146 -3.21 12.61 -14.19
CA TRP A 146 -2.97 13.28 -12.91
C TRP A 146 -4.21 14.04 -12.37
N ASP A 147 -5.08 14.51 -13.25
CA ASP A 147 -6.31 15.24 -12.90
C ASP A 147 -7.50 14.31 -12.64
N SER A 148 -7.36 13.00 -12.85
CA SER A 148 -8.41 12.02 -12.59
C SER A 148 -8.77 12.00 -11.09
N LEU A 149 -10.06 11.93 -10.80
CA LEU A 149 -10.57 11.70 -9.45
C LEU A 149 -10.54 10.21 -9.05
N GLU A 150 -10.43 9.33 -10.04
CA GLU A 150 -10.33 7.89 -9.81
C GLU A 150 -8.91 7.53 -9.39
N ASN A 151 -8.82 6.78 -8.29
CA ASN A 151 -7.56 6.29 -7.76
C ASN A 151 -7.52 4.77 -7.78
N ILE A 152 -6.32 4.21 -7.95
CA ILE A 152 -6.02 2.80 -7.74
C ILE A 152 -5.01 2.73 -6.60
N TRP A 153 -5.22 1.82 -5.66
CA TRP A 153 -4.42 1.72 -4.46
C TRP A 153 -3.63 0.41 -4.41
N MET A 154 -2.32 0.50 -4.31
CA MET A 154 -1.47 -0.63 -3.96
C MET A 154 -1.88 -1.17 -2.58
N ALA A 155 -1.88 -2.49 -2.45
CA ALA A 155 -2.32 -3.19 -1.24
C ALA A 155 -3.82 -3.06 -0.90
N SER A 156 -4.64 -2.69 -1.89
CA SER A 156 -6.10 -2.71 -1.83
C SER A 156 -6.69 -3.19 -3.15
N ASP A 157 -6.38 -2.54 -4.27
CA ASP A 157 -6.88 -2.92 -5.59
C ASP A 157 -5.94 -3.93 -6.30
N PHE A 158 -4.68 -3.98 -5.88
CA PHE A 158 -3.67 -4.95 -6.34
C PHE A 158 -2.63 -5.20 -5.24
N ASP A 159 -1.77 -6.21 -5.43
CA ASP A 159 -0.78 -6.65 -4.43
C ASP A 159 0.18 -5.55 -4.01
N GLY A 160 0.48 -5.54 -2.70
CA GLY A 160 1.38 -4.62 -2.04
C GLY A 160 2.76 -5.20 -1.72
N ALA A 161 3.45 -4.52 -0.81
CA ALA A 161 4.86 -4.72 -0.53
C ALA A 161 5.17 -5.71 0.61
N PHE A 162 4.18 -6.40 1.21
CA PHE A 162 4.47 -7.46 2.19
C PHE A 162 4.93 -8.75 1.51
N ALA A 163 5.90 -8.61 0.59
CA ALA A 163 6.51 -9.65 -0.22
C ALA A 163 7.97 -9.33 -0.51
N GLN A 164 8.72 -10.31 -1.02
CA GLN A 164 10.11 -10.05 -1.45
C GLN A 164 10.20 -9.16 -2.68
N TYR A 165 9.18 -9.23 -3.55
CA TYR A 165 9.10 -8.43 -4.77
C TYR A 165 7.68 -7.90 -4.97
N VAL A 166 7.59 -6.71 -5.57
CA VAL A 166 6.33 -6.09 -6.01
C VAL A 166 6.53 -5.49 -7.40
N LYS A 167 5.50 -5.48 -8.21
CA LYS A 167 5.51 -4.78 -9.50
C LYS A 167 4.66 -3.53 -9.43
N ILE A 168 5.10 -2.49 -10.12
CA ILE A 168 4.41 -1.19 -10.14
C ILE A 168 4.64 -0.50 -11.48
N THR A 169 3.72 0.38 -11.88
CA THR A 169 3.94 1.28 -13.01
C THR A 169 5.19 2.12 -12.77
N ALA A 170 6.07 2.21 -13.77
CA ALA A 170 7.38 2.85 -13.65
C ALA A 170 7.30 4.34 -13.23
N SER A 171 6.22 5.04 -13.59
CA SER A 171 5.96 6.43 -13.17
C SER A 171 5.69 6.59 -11.68
N GLU A 172 5.34 5.51 -10.99
CA GLU A 172 5.03 5.51 -9.55
C GLU A 172 6.22 5.07 -8.68
N ALA A 173 7.33 4.71 -9.31
CA ALA A 173 8.60 4.37 -8.67
C ALA A 173 9.55 5.57 -8.74
N PHE A 174 9.69 6.28 -7.63
CA PHE A 174 10.47 7.52 -7.53
C PHE A 174 11.87 7.23 -7.00
N ALA A 175 12.89 7.54 -7.78
CA ALA A 175 14.29 7.39 -7.37
C ALA A 175 14.61 8.26 -6.14
N VAL A 176 15.36 7.71 -5.19
CA VAL A 176 15.79 8.40 -3.98
C VAL A 176 17.27 8.18 -3.74
N GLU A 177 18.01 9.31 -3.59
CA GLU A 177 19.42 9.34 -3.24
C GLU A 177 19.58 10.11 -1.93
N CYS A 178 19.85 9.41 -0.86
CA CYS A 178 20.12 9.99 0.46
C CYS A 178 20.76 8.94 1.37
N ASP A 179 21.23 9.40 2.53
CA ASP A 179 21.89 8.56 3.54
C ASP A 179 20.92 7.84 4.50
N TRP A 180 19.63 8.01 4.31
CA TRP A 180 18.64 7.30 5.12
C TRP A 180 18.65 5.81 4.81
N SER A 181 18.45 5.02 5.86
CA SER A 181 18.29 3.57 5.72
C SER A 181 17.02 3.20 4.96
N ASP A 182 17.01 1.99 4.39
CA ASP A 182 15.82 1.48 3.70
C ASP A 182 14.61 1.39 4.65
N ALA A 183 14.85 1.08 5.92
CA ALA A 183 13.80 1.02 6.94
C ALA A 183 13.18 2.39 7.21
N GLU A 184 13.98 3.47 7.34
CA GLU A 184 13.47 4.83 7.47
C GLU A 184 12.66 5.24 6.24
N LEU A 185 13.20 4.99 5.05
CA LEU A 185 12.54 5.28 3.78
C LEU A 185 11.23 4.49 3.61
N GLY A 186 11.19 3.25 4.07
CA GLY A 186 10.00 2.39 4.03
C GLY A 186 8.83 2.88 4.90
N THR A 187 9.02 3.90 5.73
CA THR A 187 7.95 4.50 6.56
C THR A 187 7.35 5.78 5.93
N ILE A 188 7.88 6.24 4.81
CA ILE A 188 7.56 7.55 4.25
C ILE A 188 6.28 7.55 3.37
N PRO A 189 6.10 6.64 2.40
CA PRO A 189 5.13 6.83 1.32
C PRO A 189 3.70 7.05 1.81
N CYS A 190 3.18 6.19 2.66
CA CYS A 190 1.79 6.25 3.13
C CYS A 190 1.56 7.47 4.04
N ALA A 191 2.36 7.61 5.11
CA ALA A 191 2.15 8.63 6.11
C ALA A 191 2.43 10.04 5.57
N TYR A 192 3.57 10.25 4.92
CA TYR A 192 3.95 11.56 4.39
C TYR A 192 3.20 11.91 3.11
N GLY A 193 2.87 10.96 2.26
CA GLY A 193 2.02 11.18 1.09
C GLY A 193 0.64 11.70 1.49
N THR A 194 0.04 11.08 2.49
CA THR A 194 -1.24 11.52 3.08
C THR A 194 -1.12 12.91 3.72
N ALA A 195 -0.10 13.11 4.55
CA ALA A 195 0.13 14.39 5.23
C ALA A 195 0.39 15.54 4.23
N GLU A 196 1.20 15.31 3.20
CA GLU A 196 1.49 16.30 2.15
C GLU A 196 0.21 16.70 1.39
N ASN A 197 -0.63 15.72 1.05
CA ASN A 197 -1.92 16.00 0.42
C ASN A 197 -2.82 16.84 1.34
N MET A 198 -2.85 16.57 2.65
CA MET A 198 -3.64 17.36 3.61
C MET A 198 -3.15 18.81 3.70
N VAL A 199 -1.86 19.04 3.94
CA VAL A 199 -1.32 20.41 4.08
C VAL A 199 -1.35 21.19 2.77
N HIS A 200 -1.21 20.49 1.63
CA HIS A 200 -1.34 21.11 0.30
C HIS A 200 -2.78 21.56 0.03
N ARG A 201 -3.77 20.70 0.25
CA ARG A 201 -5.19 21.03 0.03
C ARG A 201 -5.71 22.08 1.00
N ALA A 202 -5.20 22.09 2.25
CA ALA A 202 -5.52 23.13 3.22
C ALA A 202 -4.84 24.47 2.92
N GLY A 203 -3.94 24.53 1.92
CA GLY A 203 -3.23 25.75 1.53
C GLY A 203 -2.25 26.24 2.59
N VAL A 204 -1.77 25.35 3.48
CA VAL A 204 -0.89 25.73 4.60
C VAL A 204 0.35 26.46 4.10
N SER A 205 0.55 27.67 4.62
CA SER A 205 1.59 28.60 4.20
C SER A 205 2.30 29.26 5.39
N LYS A 206 3.36 30.04 5.08
CA LYS A 206 4.18 30.72 6.09
C LYS A 206 3.36 31.68 6.95
N GLY A 207 3.55 31.57 8.27
CA GLY A 207 2.94 32.45 9.26
C GLY A 207 1.54 32.02 9.72
N GLU A 208 1.02 30.93 9.20
CA GLU A 208 -0.26 30.39 9.64
C GLU A 208 -0.13 29.57 10.93
N HIS A 209 -1.22 29.45 11.68
CA HIS A 209 -1.34 28.59 12.84
C HIS A 209 -2.15 27.36 12.48
N VAL A 210 -1.55 26.17 12.60
CA VAL A 210 -2.16 24.89 12.24
C VAL A 210 -2.41 24.06 13.47
N LEU A 211 -3.67 23.68 13.71
CA LEU A 211 -4.04 22.71 14.75
C LEU A 211 -4.07 21.32 14.13
N VAL A 212 -3.32 20.39 14.71
CA VAL A 212 -3.27 18.99 14.26
C VAL A 212 -3.82 18.09 15.39
N THR A 213 -4.93 17.41 15.13
CA THR A 213 -5.44 16.35 16.01
C THR A 213 -4.77 15.02 15.65
N GLY A 214 -4.61 14.12 16.63
CA GLY A 214 -3.92 12.84 16.39
C GLY A 214 -2.43 13.00 16.03
N ALA A 215 -1.77 14.04 16.54
CA ALA A 215 -0.40 14.43 16.16
C ALA A 215 0.68 13.37 16.52
N SER A 216 0.37 12.39 17.38
CA SER A 216 1.28 11.29 17.74
C SER A 216 1.29 10.14 16.74
N GLY A 217 0.29 10.05 15.86
CA GLY A 217 0.25 9.03 14.81
C GLY A 217 1.17 9.34 13.62
N GLY A 218 1.40 8.38 12.74
CA GLY A 218 2.27 8.52 11.56
C GLY A 218 1.92 9.74 10.70
N VAL A 219 0.65 9.86 10.29
CA VAL A 219 0.18 10.99 9.47
C VAL A 219 0.23 12.30 10.26
N GLY A 220 -0.24 12.31 11.53
CA GLY A 220 -0.28 13.53 12.34
C GLY A 220 1.12 14.10 12.60
N SER A 221 2.10 13.27 12.95
CA SER A 221 3.49 13.68 13.13
C SER A 221 4.12 14.20 11.82
N ALA A 222 3.80 13.60 10.68
CA ALA A 222 4.23 14.07 9.37
C ALA A 222 3.61 15.44 9.05
N VAL A 223 2.31 15.65 9.32
CA VAL A 223 1.65 16.96 9.13
C VAL A 223 2.35 18.05 9.92
N VAL A 224 2.69 17.80 11.20
CA VAL A 224 3.42 18.78 12.04
C VAL A 224 4.76 19.16 11.40
N GLN A 225 5.52 18.17 10.93
CA GLN A 225 6.83 18.42 10.29
C GLN A 225 6.68 19.18 8.97
N LEU A 226 5.72 18.83 8.13
CA LEU A 226 5.48 19.46 6.84
C LEU A 226 4.93 20.88 6.98
N ALA A 227 4.03 21.13 7.96
CA ALA A 227 3.55 22.47 8.28
C ALA A 227 4.71 23.36 8.75
N LYS A 228 5.54 22.87 9.69
CA LYS A 228 6.75 23.58 10.14
C LYS A 228 7.72 23.87 8.99
N ARG A 229 7.95 22.92 8.08
CA ARG A 229 8.78 23.11 6.89
C ARG A 229 8.25 24.22 5.99
N ARG A 230 6.94 24.43 5.92
CA ARG A 230 6.29 25.53 5.18
C ARG A 230 6.32 26.86 5.92
N GLY A 231 6.77 26.87 7.17
CA GLY A 231 6.88 28.07 8.00
C GLY A 231 5.60 28.45 8.74
N ALA A 232 4.67 27.52 8.87
CA ALA A 232 3.50 27.63 9.71
C ALA A 232 3.83 27.38 11.18
#